data_7a0dcb2a2651837a9073d1133a56e43c
#
_entry.id   7a0dcb2a2651837a9073d1133a56e43c
#
_cell.length_a   1.000
_cell.length_b   1.000
_cell.length_c   1.000
_cell.angle_alpha   90.00
_cell.angle_beta   90.00
_cell.angle_gamma   90.00
#
_symmetry.space_group_name_H-M   'P 1'
#
loop_
_entity.id
_entity.type
_entity.pdbx_description
1 polymer ?
#
loop_
_entity_poly.entity_id
_entity_poly.type
_entity_poly.pdbx_seq_one_letter_code
_entity_poly.pdbx_strand_id
1 'polypeptide(L)'
;MKSYNIQNYIRYKNDISASIKRIPKKEYEDYNNKEIIILFLPLVENIARKFSTTQQASGVMNIMDFIGFGHVGLVQAVDKLDRERLSESEDKEKTLKSFLSKRIKGSIRRYIDYNRGNIRIPEHKMNEIRKNFGKDKKMVEMFFNSIFLSIDANVSNEDMAYQIPDESEPYNLVLLNTYLKGLLKAHLDKKEYEVIRLSYGLDCDKHSADQIAKKLGIEGSSSYVRVSQLKKQAVDKLIENVDHSQVIDYL
;
A
#
# COMPACT_ATOMS: atom_id res chain seq x y z
N MET A 1 4.90 4.83 18.82
CA MET A 1 3.78 5.51 18.11
C MET A 1 2.43 5.41 18.83
N LYS A 2 1.99 4.24 19.31
CA LYS A 2 0.67 4.10 19.98
C LYS A 2 0.51 4.96 21.24
N SER A 3 1.53 5.13 22.08
CA SER A 3 1.47 5.95 23.31
C SER A 3 1.28 7.44 23.02
N TYR A 4 1.94 7.99 22.00
CA TYR A 4 1.81 9.39 21.60
C TYR A 4 0.38 9.72 21.13
N ASN A 5 -0.23 8.83 20.36
CA ASN A 5 -1.61 8.99 19.89
C ASN A 5 -2.63 8.98 21.04
N ILE A 6 -2.41 8.17 22.09
CA ILE A 6 -3.28 8.10 23.27
C ILE A 6 -3.17 9.41 24.08
N GLN A 7 -1.98 9.94 24.28
CA GLN A 7 -1.78 11.21 24.99
C GLN A 7 -2.46 12.39 24.28
N ASN A 8 -2.31 12.48 22.95
CA ASN A 8 -2.97 13.51 22.15
C ASN A 8 -4.50 13.41 22.24
N TYR A 9 -5.04 12.20 22.26
CA TYR A 9 -6.47 11.98 22.39
C TYR A 9 -6.99 12.39 23.78
N ILE A 10 -6.26 12.08 24.86
CA ILE A 10 -6.61 12.51 26.22
C ILE A 10 -6.57 14.04 26.32
N ARG A 11 -5.53 14.68 25.79
CA ARG A 11 -5.41 16.14 25.75
C ARG A 11 -6.59 16.77 25.01
N TYR A 12 -6.91 16.27 23.83
CA TYR A 12 -8.07 16.71 23.05
C TYR A 12 -9.38 16.67 23.87
N LYS A 13 -9.64 15.57 24.60
CA LYS A 13 -10.84 15.46 25.44
C LYS A 13 -10.88 16.50 26.57
N ASN A 14 -9.76 16.73 27.21
CA ASN A 14 -9.65 17.70 28.27
C ASN A 14 -9.90 19.13 27.75
N ASP A 15 -9.31 19.48 26.61
CA ASP A 15 -9.46 20.78 25.96
C ASP A 15 -10.92 21.05 25.54
N ILE A 16 -11.60 20.04 24.98
CA ILE A 16 -13.03 20.15 24.66
C ILE A 16 -13.87 20.35 25.91
N SER A 17 -13.64 19.54 26.94
CA SER A 17 -14.42 19.64 28.18
C SER A 17 -14.25 21.01 28.85
N ALA A 18 -13.04 21.57 28.83
CA ALA A 18 -12.77 22.91 29.31
C ALA A 18 -13.45 23.99 28.46
N SER A 19 -13.46 23.84 27.14
CA SER A 19 -14.08 24.80 26.22
C SER A 19 -15.60 24.83 26.35
N ILE A 20 -16.24 23.66 26.47
CA ILE A 20 -17.70 23.56 26.65
C ILE A 20 -18.14 24.24 27.97
N LYS A 21 -17.38 24.09 29.05
CA LYS A 21 -17.69 24.72 30.35
C LYS A 21 -17.67 26.26 30.30
N ARG A 22 -16.97 26.84 29.33
CA ARG A 22 -16.89 28.30 29.14
C ARG A 22 -18.09 28.88 28.39
N ILE A 23 -18.88 28.03 27.71
CA ILE A 23 -20.02 28.49 26.94
C ILE A 23 -21.22 28.67 27.87
N PRO A 24 -21.87 29.84 27.89
CA PRO A 24 -23.07 30.06 28.71
C PRO A 24 -24.22 29.21 28.14
N LYS A 25 -25.07 28.71 29.04
CA LYS A 25 -26.30 28.00 28.63
C LYS A 25 -27.31 28.98 28.05
N LYS A 26 -27.69 28.73 26.79
CA LYS A 26 -28.69 29.51 26.04
C LYS A 26 -29.62 28.53 25.32
N GLU A 27 -30.68 29.05 24.72
CA GLU A 27 -31.47 28.28 23.75
C GLU A 27 -30.67 28.01 22.50
N TYR A 28 -30.97 26.90 21.80
CA TYR A 28 -30.18 26.46 20.64
C TYR A 28 -30.21 27.44 19.44
N GLU A 29 -31.21 28.30 19.40
CA GLU A 29 -31.35 29.37 18.39
C GLU A 29 -30.37 30.53 18.63
N ASP A 30 -30.09 30.82 19.91
CA ASP A 30 -29.29 31.99 20.32
C ASP A 30 -27.79 31.72 20.26
N TYR A 31 -27.40 30.47 20.10
CA TYR A 31 -25.98 30.14 19.95
C TYR A 31 -25.45 30.62 18.60
N ASN A 32 -24.27 31.23 18.62
CA ASN A 32 -23.58 31.52 17.38
C ASN A 32 -22.96 30.25 16.78
N ASN A 33 -22.52 30.28 15.50
CA ASN A 33 -21.97 29.12 14.82
C ASN A 33 -20.77 28.53 15.55
N LYS A 34 -19.92 29.38 16.16
CA LYS A 34 -18.73 28.92 16.91
C LYS A 34 -19.12 28.18 18.19
N GLU A 35 -20.12 28.67 18.90
CA GLU A 35 -20.64 28.02 20.10
C GLU A 35 -21.28 26.68 19.79
N ILE A 36 -22.08 26.58 18.70
CA ILE A 36 -22.67 25.31 18.23
C ILE A 36 -21.56 24.31 17.87
N ILE A 37 -20.54 24.73 17.14
CA ILE A 37 -19.42 23.86 16.80
C ILE A 37 -18.79 23.27 18.06
N ILE A 38 -18.45 24.09 19.04
CA ILE A 38 -17.80 23.63 20.29
C ILE A 38 -18.71 22.69 21.08
N LEU A 39 -20.00 22.99 21.19
CA LEU A 39 -20.99 22.16 21.90
C LEU A 39 -21.14 20.77 21.28
N PHE A 40 -20.98 20.67 19.95
CA PHE A 40 -21.14 19.39 19.24
C PHE A 40 -19.84 18.65 18.92
N LEU A 41 -18.68 19.11 19.42
CA LEU A 41 -17.42 18.34 19.31
C LEU A 41 -17.51 16.93 19.94
N PRO A 42 -18.17 16.70 21.10
CA PRO A 42 -18.34 15.35 21.63
C PRO A 42 -19.15 14.43 20.73
N LEU A 43 -20.10 14.97 19.95
CA LEU A 43 -20.86 14.20 18.96
C LEU A 43 -19.95 13.69 17.85
N VAL A 44 -19.00 14.52 17.40
CA VAL A 44 -17.99 14.10 16.40
C VAL A 44 -17.16 12.96 16.93
N GLU A 45 -16.66 13.05 18.16
CA GLU A 45 -15.89 11.99 18.81
C GLU A 45 -16.66 10.67 18.86
N ASN A 46 -17.92 10.71 19.31
CA ASN A 46 -18.76 9.52 19.41
C ASN A 46 -19.02 8.87 18.05
N ILE A 47 -19.14 9.66 16.99
CA ILE A 47 -19.30 9.16 15.64
C ILE A 47 -17.98 8.60 15.12
N ALA A 48 -16.86 9.30 15.30
CA ALA A 48 -15.53 8.90 14.87
C ALA A 48 -15.11 7.56 15.47
N ARG A 49 -15.40 7.30 16.74
CA ARG A 49 -15.13 6.01 17.40
C ARG A 49 -15.76 4.84 16.68
N LYS A 50 -16.99 4.99 16.17
CA LYS A 50 -17.68 3.93 15.44
C LYS A 50 -16.98 3.57 14.14
N PHE A 51 -16.30 4.54 13.53
CA PHE A 51 -15.50 4.28 12.32
C PHE A 51 -14.14 3.69 12.62
N SER A 52 -13.52 4.06 13.74
CA SER A 52 -12.20 3.55 14.12
C SER A 52 -12.18 2.05 14.46
N THR A 53 -13.33 1.47 14.79
CA THR A 53 -13.48 0.03 15.10
C THR A 53 -13.87 -0.81 13.89
N THR A 54 -14.15 -0.20 12.73
CA THR A 54 -14.53 -0.93 11.53
C THR A 54 -13.30 -1.30 10.70
N GLN A 55 -13.27 -2.51 10.13
CA GLN A 55 -12.21 -2.96 9.22
C GLN A 55 -12.05 -2.06 7.98
N GLN A 56 -13.11 -1.32 7.61
CA GLN A 56 -13.07 -0.37 6.49
C GLN A 56 -12.13 0.82 6.73
N ALA A 57 -11.84 1.10 7.99
CA ALA A 57 -10.94 2.18 8.42
C ALA A 57 -9.55 1.65 8.81
N SER A 58 -9.33 0.34 8.72
CA SER A 58 -8.03 -0.28 9.00
C SER A 58 -6.98 0.22 8.00
N GLY A 59 -5.79 0.44 8.48
CA GLY A 59 -4.67 0.91 7.69
C GLY A 59 -3.91 2.01 8.41
N VAL A 60 -3.54 3.06 7.70
CA VAL A 60 -2.70 4.16 8.19
C VAL A 60 -3.47 5.14 9.09
N MET A 61 -4.80 5.21 8.98
CA MET A 61 -5.63 6.19 9.69
C MET A 61 -5.89 5.79 11.15
N ASN A 62 -5.81 6.76 12.03
CA ASN A 62 -6.09 6.63 13.45
C ASN A 62 -7.37 7.41 13.86
N ILE A 63 -7.78 7.29 15.13
CA ILE A 63 -8.99 7.95 15.63
C ILE A 63 -8.93 9.48 15.49
N MET A 64 -7.74 10.09 15.61
CA MET A 64 -7.59 11.55 15.48
C MET A 64 -7.84 12.01 14.06
N ASP A 65 -7.50 11.18 13.05
CA ASP A 65 -7.81 11.46 11.64
C ASP A 65 -9.34 11.48 11.42
N PHE A 66 -10.07 10.50 11.97
CA PHE A 66 -11.53 10.47 11.87
C PHE A 66 -12.20 11.63 12.59
N ILE A 67 -11.66 12.03 13.74
CA ILE A 67 -12.12 13.23 14.47
C ILE A 67 -11.88 14.46 13.60
N GLY A 68 -10.70 14.62 13.01
CA GLY A 68 -10.38 15.71 12.09
C GLY A 68 -11.35 15.79 10.90
N PHE A 69 -11.61 14.66 10.24
CA PHE A 69 -12.59 14.58 9.14
C PHE A 69 -14.02 14.93 9.61
N GLY A 70 -14.37 14.52 10.82
CA GLY A 70 -15.65 14.84 11.42
C GLY A 70 -15.78 16.32 11.76
N HIS A 71 -14.71 16.99 12.21
CA HIS A 71 -14.69 18.44 12.45
C HIS A 71 -14.96 19.24 11.19
N VAL A 72 -14.32 18.88 10.07
CA VAL A 72 -14.62 19.52 8.77
C VAL A 72 -16.09 19.36 8.41
N GLY A 73 -16.65 18.16 8.59
CA GLY A 73 -18.06 17.90 8.36
C GLY A 73 -18.99 18.68 9.28
N LEU A 74 -18.62 18.86 10.55
CA LEU A 74 -19.37 19.64 11.53
C LEU A 74 -19.39 21.13 11.15
N VAL A 75 -18.24 21.74 10.86
CA VAL A 75 -18.14 23.15 10.47
C VAL A 75 -18.99 23.42 9.22
N GLN A 76 -18.80 22.62 8.17
CA GLN A 76 -19.58 22.75 6.94
C GLN A 76 -21.10 22.54 7.14
N ALA A 77 -21.48 21.72 8.11
CA ALA A 77 -22.89 21.51 8.45
C ALA A 77 -23.49 22.70 9.18
N VAL A 78 -22.75 23.29 10.13
CA VAL A 78 -23.20 24.47 10.89
C VAL A 78 -23.33 25.70 9.98
N ASP A 79 -22.42 25.88 9.02
CA ASP A 79 -22.50 26.98 8.03
C ASP A 79 -23.74 26.88 7.13
N LYS A 80 -24.27 25.65 6.96
CA LYS A 80 -25.48 25.38 6.16
C LYS A 80 -26.73 25.12 7.01
N LEU A 81 -26.66 25.50 8.28
CA LEU A 81 -27.77 25.31 9.21
C LEU A 81 -28.89 26.30 8.89
N ASP A 82 -30.08 25.77 8.62
CA ASP A 82 -31.29 26.53 8.49
C ASP A 82 -31.86 26.81 9.88
N ARG A 83 -31.73 28.06 10.33
CA ARG A 83 -32.15 28.49 11.67
C ARG A 83 -33.67 28.66 11.77
N GLU A 84 -34.36 29.00 10.68
CA GLU A 84 -35.82 29.13 10.65
C GLU A 84 -36.47 27.77 10.90
N ARG A 85 -36.00 26.74 10.20
CA ARG A 85 -36.44 25.36 10.44
C ARG A 85 -36.10 24.82 11.80
N LEU A 86 -35.02 25.28 12.40
CA LEU A 86 -34.64 24.88 13.75
C LEU A 86 -35.61 25.48 14.77
N SER A 87 -36.04 26.75 14.58
CA SER A 87 -36.97 27.43 15.47
C SER A 87 -38.38 26.81 15.45
N GLU A 88 -38.81 26.30 14.30
CA GLU A 88 -40.10 25.63 14.14
C GLU A 88 -40.16 24.21 14.73
N SER A 89 -39.01 23.61 15.07
CA SER A 89 -38.99 22.23 15.56
C SER A 89 -39.40 22.11 17.01
N GLU A 90 -40.21 21.12 17.38
CA GLU A 90 -40.63 20.82 18.75
C GLU A 90 -39.44 20.48 19.65
N ASP A 91 -38.46 19.67 19.16
CA ASP A 91 -37.24 19.29 19.87
C ASP A 91 -36.02 19.76 19.05
N LYS A 92 -35.56 20.98 19.38
CA LYS A 92 -34.46 21.65 18.71
C LYS A 92 -33.15 20.88 18.85
N GLU A 93 -32.89 20.30 20.03
CA GLU A 93 -31.67 19.53 20.28
C GLU A 93 -31.60 18.25 19.44
N LYS A 94 -32.68 17.50 19.39
CA LYS A 94 -32.77 16.25 18.63
C LYS A 94 -32.70 16.51 17.13
N THR A 95 -33.36 17.56 16.66
CA THR A 95 -33.33 17.98 15.25
C THR A 95 -31.92 18.35 14.84
N LEU A 96 -31.24 19.17 15.64
CA LEU A 96 -29.87 19.60 15.39
C LEU A 96 -28.89 18.42 15.45
N LYS A 97 -28.97 17.55 16.47
CA LYS A 97 -28.17 16.32 16.57
C LYS A 97 -28.36 15.40 15.35
N SER A 98 -29.58 15.22 14.90
CA SER A 98 -29.89 14.37 13.74
C SER A 98 -29.28 14.95 12.45
N PHE A 99 -29.46 16.24 12.22
CA PHE A 99 -28.92 16.95 11.08
C PHE A 99 -27.38 16.87 11.04
N LEU A 100 -26.73 17.25 12.13
CA LEU A 100 -25.26 17.23 12.24
C LEU A 100 -24.69 15.81 12.10
N SER A 101 -25.31 14.82 12.75
CA SER A 101 -24.87 13.43 12.70
C SER A 101 -24.81 12.87 11.27
N LYS A 102 -25.81 13.17 10.44
CA LYS A 102 -25.83 12.73 9.03
C LYS A 102 -24.67 13.33 8.24
N ARG A 103 -24.40 14.63 8.43
CA ARG A 103 -23.35 15.37 7.73
C ARG A 103 -21.95 14.93 8.18
N ILE A 104 -21.74 14.79 9.49
CA ILE A 104 -20.47 14.29 10.07
C ILE A 104 -20.18 12.88 9.55
N LYS A 105 -21.14 11.96 9.59
CA LYS A 105 -20.98 10.59 9.05
C LYS A 105 -20.62 10.60 7.56
N GLY A 106 -21.29 11.43 6.78
CA GLY A 106 -21.03 11.56 5.35
C GLY A 106 -19.63 12.11 5.06
N SER A 107 -19.20 13.11 5.85
CA SER A 107 -17.84 13.66 5.76
C SER A 107 -16.79 12.61 6.06
N ILE A 108 -16.86 11.95 7.22
CA ILE A 108 -15.91 10.91 7.61
C ILE A 108 -15.82 9.82 6.53
N ARG A 109 -16.95 9.32 6.01
CA ARG A 109 -16.94 8.28 4.96
C ARG A 109 -16.20 8.72 3.70
N ARG A 110 -16.46 9.94 3.22
CA ARG A 110 -15.79 10.46 2.01
C ARG A 110 -14.29 10.62 2.22
N TYR A 111 -13.88 11.12 3.39
CA TYR A 111 -12.45 11.25 3.68
C TYR A 111 -11.74 9.91 3.89
N ILE A 112 -12.43 8.91 4.44
CA ILE A 112 -11.92 7.53 4.48
C ILE A 112 -11.69 7.01 3.06
N ASP A 113 -12.68 7.13 2.19
CA ASP A 113 -12.58 6.66 0.80
C ASP A 113 -11.47 7.39 0.02
N TYR A 114 -11.23 8.65 0.36
CA TYR A 114 -10.18 9.47 -0.25
C TYR A 114 -8.76 9.09 0.21
N ASN A 115 -8.57 8.82 1.51
CA ASN A 115 -7.24 8.72 2.12
C ASN A 115 -6.85 7.29 2.51
N ARG A 116 -7.72 6.32 2.32
CA ARG A 116 -7.54 4.95 2.78
C ARG A 116 -6.46 4.18 2.05
N GLY A 117 -6.26 4.45 0.78
CA GLY A 117 -5.40 3.68 -0.10
C GLY A 117 -4.25 4.50 -0.68
N ASN A 118 -3.20 3.81 -1.11
CA ASN A 118 -2.10 4.39 -1.86
C ASN A 118 -2.56 4.92 -3.23
N ILE A 119 -3.49 4.18 -3.86
CA ILE A 119 -4.11 4.55 -5.12
C ILE A 119 -5.55 4.98 -4.84
N ARG A 120 -5.89 6.21 -5.22
CA ARG A 120 -7.24 6.75 -5.04
C ARG A 120 -8.23 6.08 -6.00
N ILE A 121 -9.27 5.47 -5.41
CA ILE A 121 -10.42 4.99 -6.18
C ILE A 121 -11.55 6.04 -6.10
N PRO A 122 -12.15 6.47 -7.23
CA PRO A 122 -13.27 7.40 -7.23
C PRO A 122 -14.47 6.88 -6.42
N GLU A 123 -15.22 7.78 -5.77
CA GLU A 123 -16.33 7.42 -4.86
C GLU A 123 -17.39 6.53 -5.53
N HIS A 124 -17.76 6.83 -6.78
CA HIS A 124 -18.73 6.02 -7.51
C HIS A 124 -18.27 4.58 -7.72
N LYS A 125 -16.98 4.36 -8.05
CA LYS A 125 -16.39 3.03 -8.17
C LYS A 125 -16.28 2.32 -6.82
N MET A 126 -15.98 3.05 -5.75
CA MET A 126 -15.97 2.50 -4.40
C MET A 126 -17.36 2.02 -3.96
N ASN A 127 -18.42 2.78 -4.30
CA ASN A 127 -19.78 2.37 -4.03
C ASN A 127 -20.21 1.14 -4.86
N GLU A 128 -19.72 1.04 -6.09
CA GLU A 128 -19.93 -0.13 -6.96
C GLU A 128 -19.24 -1.37 -6.38
N ILE A 129 -17.99 -1.24 -5.94
CA ILE A 129 -17.24 -2.30 -5.25
C ILE A 129 -18.00 -2.78 -4.01
N ARG A 130 -18.50 -1.86 -3.17
CA ARG A 130 -19.27 -2.22 -1.96
C ARG A 130 -20.56 -2.99 -2.27
N LYS A 131 -21.26 -2.61 -3.35
CA LYS A 131 -22.48 -3.29 -3.77
C LYS A 131 -22.22 -4.69 -4.34
N ASN A 132 -21.11 -4.86 -5.04
CA ASN A 132 -20.75 -6.07 -5.77
C ASN A 132 -19.62 -6.86 -5.09
N PHE A 133 -19.29 -6.54 -3.84
CA PHE A 133 -18.21 -7.20 -3.10
C PHE A 133 -18.44 -8.72 -3.05
N GLY A 134 -17.47 -9.48 -3.53
CA GLY A 134 -17.55 -10.94 -3.64
C GLY A 134 -18.17 -11.46 -4.93
N LYS A 135 -18.77 -10.61 -5.78
CA LYS A 135 -19.35 -11.03 -7.07
C LYS A 135 -18.39 -10.80 -8.25
N ASP A 136 -17.61 -9.74 -8.21
CA ASP A 136 -16.64 -9.38 -9.24
C ASP A 136 -15.20 -9.44 -8.69
N LYS A 137 -14.44 -10.45 -9.14
CA LYS A 137 -13.05 -10.66 -8.71
C LYS A 137 -12.14 -9.49 -9.06
N LYS A 138 -12.31 -8.86 -10.25
CA LYS A 138 -11.48 -7.73 -10.68
C LYS A 138 -11.69 -6.49 -9.79
N MET A 139 -12.92 -6.22 -9.39
CA MET A 139 -13.22 -5.11 -8.47
C MET A 139 -12.65 -5.34 -7.07
N VAL A 140 -12.71 -6.58 -6.59
CA VAL A 140 -12.11 -6.96 -5.30
C VAL A 140 -10.60 -6.81 -5.35
N GLU A 141 -9.96 -7.29 -6.40
CA GLU A 141 -8.52 -7.16 -6.63
C GLU A 141 -8.08 -5.69 -6.71
N MET A 142 -8.78 -4.86 -7.47
CA MET A 142 -8.52 -3.41 -7.54
C MET A 142 -8.61 -2.76 -6.15
N PHE A 143 -9.57 -3.17 -5.33
CA PHE A 143 -9.73 -2.69 -3.96
C PHE A 143 -8.52 -3.06 -3.10
N PHE A 144 -8.10 -4.33 -3.10
CA PHE A 144 -6.96 -4.79 -2.31
C PHE A 144 -5.65 -4.18 -2.79
N ASN A 145 -5.43 -4.05 -4.09
CA ASN A 145 -4.24 -3.43 -4.66
C ASN A 145 -4.13 -1.93 -4.37
N SER A 146 -5.23 -1.27 -4.00
CA SER A 146 -5.23 0.15 -3.60
C SER A 146 -4.86 0.39 -2.14
N ILE A 147 -4.86 -0.64 -1.29
CA ILE A 147 -4.61 -0.52 0.14
C ILE A 147 -3.10 -0.51 0.42
N PHE A 148 -2.69 0.25 1.43
CA PHE A 148 -1.32 0.20 1.93
C PHE A 148 -1.02 -1.17 2.54
N LEU A 149 0.06 -1.78 2.09
CA LEU A 149 0.62 -3.00 2.67
C LEU A 149 1.85 -2.66 3.50
N SER A 150 2.07 -3.42 4.57
CA SER A 150 3.30 -3.32 5.34
C SER A 150 4.41 -4.12 4.66
N ILE A 151 5.57 -3.50 4.46
CA ILE A 151 6.77 -4.20 3.95
C ILE A 151 7.27 -5.23 4.98
N ASP A 152 7.07 -4.94 6.27
CA ASP A 152 7.48 -5.81 7.38
C ASP A 152 6.43 -6.88 7.73
N ALA A 153 5.30 -6.93 7.01
CA ALA A 153 4.29 -7.95 7.24
C ALA A 153 4.76 -9.29 6.65
N ASN A 154 4.66 -10.35 7.44
CA ASN A 154 4.91 -11.71 6.95
C ASN A 154 3.84 -12.07 5.92
N VAL A 155 4.27 -12.43 4.72
CA VAL A 155 3.39 -12.71 3.57
C VAL A 155 2.80 -14.12 3.64
N SER A 156 3.41 -15.01 4.41
CA SER A 156 2.97 -16.41 4.61
C SER A 156 3.29 -16.87 6.03
N ASN A 157 2.77 -18.04 6.40
CA ASN A 157 3.07 -18.71 7.69
C ASN A 157 4.56 -19.12 7.85
N GLU A 158 5.38 -18.89 6.85
CA GLU A 158 6.83 -19.01 6.93
C GLU A 158 7.36 -17.63 7.35
N ASP A 159 8.18 -17.58 8.39
CA ASP A 159 8.73 -16.38 9.05
C ASP A 159 9.63 -15.49 8.16
N MET A 160 9.40 -15.46 6.86
CA MET A 160 10.16 -14.65 5.91
C MET A 160 9.42 -13.34 5.59
N ALA A 161 10.01 -12.22 6.00
CA ALA A 161 9.58 -10.89 5.56
C ALA A 161 9.71 -10.74 4.03
N TYR A 162 8.83 -9.93 3.43
CA TYR A 162 8.94 -9.61 2.01
C TYR A 162 10.26 -8.87 1.74
N GLN A 163 11.14 -9.49 0.97
CA GLN A 163 12.41 -8.89 0.58
C GLN A 163 12.25 -8.19 -0.76
N ILE A 164 12.56 -6.90 -0.78
CA ILE A 164 12.66 -6.12 -2.02
C ILE A 164 14.06 -6.37 -2.58
N PRO A 165 14.20 -6.96 -3.79
CA PRO A 165 15.50 -7.18 -4.38
C PRO A 165 16.18 -5.82 -4.63
N ASP A 166 17.45 -5.73 -4.28
CA ASP A 166 18.28 -4.59 -4.63
C ASP A 166 18.71 -4.74 -6.10
N GLU A 167 18.26 -3.83 -6.95
CA GLU A 167 18.62 -3.79 -8.38
C GLU A 167 19.93 -3.01 -8.63
N SER A 168 20.57 -2.49 -7.59
CA SER A 168 21.85 -1.81 -7.74
C SER A 168 22.91 -2.79 -8.24
N GLU A 169 23.74 -2.36 -9.19
CA GLU A 169 24.87 -3.17 -9.65
C GLU A 169 25.87 -3.36 -8.50
N PRO A 170 26.21 -4.60 -8.13
CA PRO A 170 27.19 -4.84 -7.08
C PRO A 170 28.55 -4.27 -7.50
N TYR A 171 29.25 -3.62 -6.57
CA TYR A 171 30.58 -3.03 -6.78
C TYR A 171 31.61 -4.00 -7.40
N ASN A 172 31.40 -5.29 -7.25
CA ASN A 172 32.30 -6.35 -7.71
C ASN A 172 31.87 -7.02 -9.02
N LEU A 173 30.90 -6.47 -9.76
CA LEU A 173 30.42 -7.11 -10.99
C LEU A 173 31.52 -7.38 -12.01
N VAL A 174 32.47 -6.47 -12.14
CA VAL A 174 33.63 -6.63 -13.03
C VAL A 174 34.57 -7.75 -12.56
N LEU A 175 34.82 -7.82 -11.26
CA LEU A 175 35.63 -8.88 -10.66
C LEU A 175 34.94 -10.24 -10.77
N LEU A 176 33.65 -10.30 -10.46
CA LEU A 176 32.82 -11.50 -10.60
C LEU A 176 32.82 -12.00 -12.06
N ASN A 177 32.58 -11.13 -13.01
CA ASN A 177 32.59 -11.49 -14.43
C ASN A 177 33.96 -11.98 -14.89
N THR A 178 35.04 -11.38 -14.41
CA THR A 178 36.41 -11.80 -14.73
C THR A 178 36.71 -13.17 -14.13
N TYR A 179 36.33 -13.38 -12.89
CA TYR A 179 36.49 -14.67 -12.20
C TYR A 179 35.66 -15.76 -12.89
N LEU A 180 34.37 -15.51 -13.16
CA LEU A 180 33.49 -16.46 -13.86
C LEU A 180 34.04 -16.85 -15.23
N LYS A 181 34.54 -15.89 -16.00
CA LYS A 181 35.18 -16.19 -17.31
C LYS A 181 36.42 -17.09 -17.15
N GLY A 182 37.23 -16.86 -16.13
CA GLY A 182 38.38 -17.72 -15.82
C GLY A 182 37.93 -19.14 -15.49
N LEU A 183 36.97 -19.28 -14.60
CA LEU A 183 36.42 -20.55 -14.16
C LEU A 183 35.75 -21.32 -15.32
N LEU A 184 34.92 -20.64 -16.14
CA LEU A 184 34.30 -21.25 -17.30
C LEU A 184 35.32 -21.77 -18.32
N LYS A 185 36.41 -21.03 -18.57
CA LYS A 185 37.49 -21.46 -19.48
C LYS A 185 38.27 -22.64 -18.95
N ALA A 186 38.38 -22.80 -17.62
CA ALA A 186 39.08 -23.92 -17.01
C ALA A 186 38.31 -25.25 -17.11
N HIS A 187 36.96 -25.19 -17.05
CA HIS A 187 36.13 -26.39 -16.93
C HIS A 187 35.31 -26.73 -18.17
N LEU A 188 35.15 -25.79 -19.14
CA LEU A 188 34.33 -25.98 -20.31
C LEU A 188 35.13 -26.00 -21.61
N ASP A 189 34.63 -26.78 -22.59
CA ASP A 189 35.14 -26.76 -23.95
C ASP A 189 34.84 -25.43 -24.65
N LYS A 190 35.60 -25.08 -25.69
CA LYS A 190 35.43 -23.81 -26.43
C LYS A 190 33.98 -23.56 -26.87
N LYS A 191 33.27 -24.60 -27.35
CA LYS A 191 31.88 -24.47 -27.78
C LYS A 191 30.91 -24.29 -26.62
N GLU A 192 31.10 -25.03 -25.54
CA GLU A 192 30.30 -24.93 -24.32
C GLU A 192 30.50 -23.56 -23.65
N TYR A 193 31.74 -23.08 -23.59
CA TYR A 193 32.08 -21.75 -23.07
C TYR A 193 31.35 -20.65 -23.85
N GLU A 194 31.41 -20.66 -25.17
CA GLU A 194 30.73 -19.64 -25.99
C GLU A 194 29.18 -19.72 -25.87
N VAL A 195 28.62 -20.94 -25.77
CA VAL A 195 27.17 -21.09 -25.51
C VAL A 195 26.77 -20.48 -24.18
N ILE A 196 27.51 -20.74 -23.12
CA ILE A 196 27.21 -20.15 -21.79
C ILE A 196 27.40 -18.63 -21.84
N ARG A 197 28.53 -18.16 -22.36
CA ARG A 197 28.87 -16.74 -22.46
C ARG A 197 27.76 -15.93 -23.15
N LEU A 198 27.32 -16.40 -24.34
CA LEU A 198 26.30 -15.75 -25.13
C LEU A 198 24.88 -15.90 -24.55
N SER A 199 24.58 -17.03 -23.90
CA SER A 199 23.26 -17.28 -23.29
C SER A 199 23.00 -16.38 -22.07
N TYR A 200 24.05 -16.11 -21.27
CA TYR A 200 23.94 -15.31 -20.04
C TYR A 200 24.38 -13.85 -20.23
N GLY A 201 25.07 -13.55 -21.34
CA GLY A 201 25.54 -12.19 -21.61
C GLY A 201 26.67 -11.73 -20.70
N LEU A 202 27.68 -12.58 -20.43
CA LEU A 202 28.72 -12.30 -19.44
C LEU A 202 29.62 -11.11 -19.78
N ASP A 203 29.79 -10.81 -21.07
CA ASP A 203 30.56 -9.66 -21.57
C ASP A 203 30.01 -9.12 -22.89
N CYS A 204 28.78 -9.49 -23.20
CA CYS A 204 28.07 -9.12 -24.40
C CYS A 204 26.55 -9.15 -24.12
N ASP A 205 25.75 -8.66 -25.05
CA ASP A 205 24.30 -8.77 -24.95
C ASP A 205 23.86 -10.24 -24.92
N LYS A 206 22.79 -10.50 -24.17
CA LYS A 206 22.18 -11.83 -24.09
C LYS A 206 21.57 -12.22 -25.43
N HIS A 207 21.90 -13.43 -25.91
CA HIS A 207 21.45 -13.94 -27.19
C HIS A 207 20.44 -15.09 -27.03
N SER A 208 19.50 -15.19 -27.98
CA SER A 208 18.60 -16.34 -28.06
C SER A 208 19.32 -17.59 -28.62
N ALA A 209 18.74 -18.79 -28.38
CA ALA A 209 19.34 -20.04 -28.85
C ALA A 209 19.53 -20.07 -30.39
N ASP A 210 18.62 -19.47 -31.14
CA ASP A 210 18.74 -19.38 -32.62
C ASP A 210 19.87 -18.43 -33.05
N GLN A 211 20.08 -17.33 -32.35
CA GLN A 211 21.19 -16.41 -32.61
C GLN A 211 22.53 -17.03 -32.26
N ILE A 212 22.58 -17.81 -31.18
CA ILE A 212 23.78 -18.55 -30.78
C ILE A 212 24.12 -19.62 -31.81
N ALA A 213 23.12 -20.39 -32.28
CA ALA A 213 23.32 -21.38 -33.31
C ALA A 213 23.93 -20.80 -34.59
N LYS A 214 23.40 -19.64 -35.03
CA LYS A 214 23.94 -18.92 -36.20
C LYS A 214 25.37 -18.44 -35.99
N LYS A 215 25.70 -17.90 -34.82
CA LYS A 215 27.06 -17.41 -34.48
C LYS A 215 28.09 -18.53 -34.38
N LEU A 216 27.68 -19.69 -33.89
CA LEU A 216 28.57 -20.85 -33.73
C LEU A 216 28.61 -21.78 -34.96
N GLY A 217 27.87 -21.45 -36.04
CA GLY A 217 27.81 -22.26 -37.26
C GLY A 217 27.17 -23.63 -37.04
N ILE A 218 26.21 -23.73 -36.11
CA ILE A 218 25.48 -24.97 -35.84
C ILE A 218 24.30 -25.02 -36.84
N GLU A 219 24.45 -25.80 -37.92
CA GLU A 219 23.44 -25.96 -38.96
C GLU A 219 22.50 -27.13 -38.66
N GLY A 220 21.24 -27.02 -39.13
CA GLY A 220 20.22 -28.06 -39.03
C GLY A 220 18.87 -27.56 -38.54
N SER A 221 17.81 -28.30 -38.87
CA SER A 221 16.43 -27.96 -38.46
C SER A 221 16.19 -27.94 -36.96
N SER A 222 17.08 -28.50 -36.17
CA SER A 222 17.03 -28.55 -34.69
C SER A 222 18.22 -27.85 -34.03
N SER A 223 18.81 -26.83 -34.66
CA SER A 223 20.00 -26.14 -34.18
C SER A 223 19.79 -25.53 -32.78
N TYR A 224 18.61 -24.95 -32.48
CA TYR A 224 18.27 -24.41 -31.16
C TYR A 224 18.21 -25.49 -30.06
N VAL A 225 17.76 -26.73 -30.42
CA VAL A 225 17.75 -27.85 -29.47
C VAL A 225 19.18 -28.26 -29.13
N ARG A 226 20.06 -28.27 -30.12
CA ARG A 226 21.49 -28.57 -29.94
C ARG A 226 22.18 -27.56 -29.01
N VAL A 227 21.87 -26.27 -29.17
CA VAL A 227 22.35 -25.20 -28.26
C VAL A 227 21.84 -25.43 -26.85
N SER A 228 20.57 -25.79 -26.69
CA SER A 228 19.98 -26.06 -25.37
C SER A 228 20.61 -27.29 -24.70
N GLN A 229 20.92 -28.33 -25.47
CA GLN A 229 21.63 -29.52 -25.00
C GLN A 229 23.06 -29.18 -24.55
N LEU A 230 23.81 -28.43 -25.36
CA LEU A 230 25.16 -27.97 -25.01
C LEU A 230 25.14 -27.08 -23.74
N LYS A 231 24.15 -26.20 -23.64
CA LYS A 231 23.96 -25.38 -22.43
C LYS A 231 23.77 -26.25 -21.18
N LYS A 232 22.88 -27.25 -21.28
CA LYS A 232 22.63 -28.18 -20.16
C LYS A 232 23.89 -28.96 -19.79
N GLN A 233 24.58 -29.56 -20.79
CA GLN A 233 25.84 -30.29 -20.57
C GLN A 233 26.91 -29.42 -19.88
N ALA A 234 27.04 -28.17 -20.33
CA ALA A 234 27.98 -27.23 -19.71
C ALA A 234 27.63 -26.92 -18.25
N VAL A 235 26.35 -26.72 -17.94
CA VAL A 235 25.90 -26.49 -16.56
C VAL A 235 26.13 -27.74 -15.70
N ASP A 236 25.79 -28.92 -16.19
CA ASP A 236 25.99 -30.18 -15.48
C ASP A 236 27.48 -30.40 -15.16
N LYS A 237 28.38 -30.15 -16.14
CA LYS A 237 29.85 -30.19 -15.90
C LYS A 237 30.32 -29.21 -14.84
N LEU A 238 29.76 -28.00 -14.79
CA LEU A 238 30.10 -27.00 -13.79
C LEU A 238 29.64 -27.43 -12.41
N ILE A 239 28.44 -27.97 -12.28
CA ILE A 239 27.90 -28.48 -11.01
C ILE A 239 28.78 -29.60 -10.44
N GLU A 240 29.31 -30.48 -11.32
CA GLU A 240 30.15 -31.59 -10.89
C GLU A 240 31.60 -31.17 -10.50
N ASN A 241 32.12 -30.12 -11.13
CA ASN A 241 33.54 -29.78 -11.02
C ASN A 241 33.84 -28.49 -10.23
N VAL A 242 32.82 -27.68 -9.90
CA VAL A 242 33.02 -26.40 -9.21
C VAL A 242 32.30 -26.44 -7.86
N ASP A 243 33.06 -26.20 -6.79
CA ASP A 243 32.49 -26.08 -5.46
C ASP A 243 31.74 -24.74 -5.34
N HIS A 244 30.49 -24.81 -4.88
CA HIS A 244 29.64 -23.65 -4.66
C HIS A 244 30.28 -22.60 -3.74
N SER A 245 31.09 -23.03 -2.78
CA SER A 245 31.82 -22.13 -1.86
C SER A 245 32.76 -21.16 -2.58
N GLN A 246 33.27 -21.52 -3.76
CA GLN A 246 34.21 -20.68 -4.51
C GLN A 246 33.51 -19.44 -5.17
N VAL A 247 32.22 -19.44 -5.26
CA VAL A 247 31.45 -18.37 -5.93
C VAL A 247 30.74 -17.47 -4.91
N ILE A 248 30.43 -17.99 -3.72
CA ILE A 248 29.68 -17.25 -2.68
C ILE A 248 30.38 -15.94 -2.27
N ASP A 249 31.71 -15.93 -2.21
CA ASP A 249 32.48 -14.74 -1.79
C ASP A 249 32.37 -13.56 -2.79
N TYR A 250 31.83 -13.80 -3.98
CA TYR A 250 31.68 -12.80 -5.06
C TYR A 250 30.22 -12.43 -5.34
N LEU A 251 29.25 -13.06 -4.68
CA LEU A 251 27.80 -12.77 -4.77
C LEU A 251 27.36 -11.87 -3.64
#